data_cf3fb597fa866bfd3330d368c50689d8
#
_entry.id   cf3fb597fa866bfd3330d368c50689d8
#
_cell.length_a   1.000
_cell.length_b   1.000
_cell.length_c   1.000
_cell.angle_alpha   90.00
_cell.angle_beta   90.00
_cell.angle_gamma   90.00
#
_symmetry.space_group_name_H-M   'P 1'
#
loop_
_entity.id
_entity.type
_entity.pdbx_description
1 polymer ?
#
loop_
_entity_poly.entity_id
_entity_poly.type
_entity_poly.pdbx_seq_one_letter_code
_entity_poly.pdbx_strand_id
1 'polypeptide(L)'
;LTHSEEPRIQMDAQLKIIYVGDLVKIIYKLIKEKHSEKEFRVTHTREIKVTEILELLKTFKANYYYNGIFPGLDDAFERDMFNTFVCYMPLAEYFPFKLKQNTDDRGSFVETVKLNSGGQVSFSTTKPGITRGNHFHTRKAERFAVIKGQARIQLRRIGTDEVMDFYLDGKE
;
A
#
# COMPACT_ATOMS: atom_id res chain seq x y z
N LEU A 1 -18.71 0.68 -6.62
CA LEU A 1 -17.41 0.60 -7.30
C LEU A 1 -16.83 -0.82 -7.29
N THR A 2 -16.64 -1.44 -6.13
CA THR A 2 -16.09 -2.79 -5.99
C THR A 2 -17.05 -3.89 -6.44
N HIS A 3 -18.36 -3.64 -6.44
CA HIS A 3 -19.42 -4.53 -6.90
C HIS A 3 -19.84 -4.24 -8.36
N SER A 4 -18.95 -3.67 -9.16
CA SER A 4 -19.17 -3.38 -10.60
C SER A 4 -20.31 -2.39 -10.90
N GLU A 5 -20.81 -1.68 -9.92
CA GLU A 5 -21.79 -0.60 -10.10
C GLU A 5 -21.09 0.71 -10.45
N GLU A 6 -21.62 1.40 -11.46
CA GLU A 6 -21.14 2.74 -11.83
C GLU A 6 -21.86 3.81 -10.98
N PRO A 7 -21.14 4.54 -10.11
CA PRO A 7 -21.74 5.58 -9.31
C PRO A 7 -22.15 6.77 -10.18
N ARG A 8 -23.35 7.30 -9.92
CA ARG A 8 -23.88 8.50 -10.59
C ARG A 8 -24.03 9.62 -9.58
N ILE A 9 -23.37 10.74 -9.84
CA ILE A 9 -23.51 11.95 -9.03
C ILE A 9 -24.64 12.78 -9.61
N GLN A 10 -25.71 12.97 -8.83
CA GLN A 10 -26.83 13.84 -9.21
C GLN A 10 -26.53 15.29 -8.88
N MET A 11 -25.83 15.54 -7.79
CA MET A 11 -25.45 16.88 -7.32
C MET A 11 -24.08 16.81 -6.64
N ASP A 12 -23.16 17.65 -7.01
CA ASP A 12 -21.84 17.78 -6.37
C ASP A 12 -21.91 18.62 -5.11
N ALA A 13 -22.53 18.06 -4.05
CA ALA A 13 -22.71 18.72 -2.79
C ALA A 13 -21.42 18.75 -1.96
N GLN A 14 -21.24 19.82 -1.17
CA GLN A 14 -20.23 19.86 -0.11
C GLN A 14 -20.74 19.09 1.10
N LEU A 15 -20.03 18.04 1.49
CA LEU A 15 -20.38 17.18 2.61
C LEU A 15 -19.52 17.50 3.83
N LYS A 16 -20.15 17.42 5.00
CA LYS A 16 -19.50 17.47 6.32
C LYS A 16 -19.48 16.06 6.88
N ILE A 17 -18.31 15.46 6.97
CA ILE A 17 -18.18 14.06 7.32
C ILE A 17 -17.26 13.85 8.51
N ILE A 18 -17.48 12.75 9.21
CA ILE A 18 -16.65 12.24 10.28
C ILE A 18 -16.47 10.74 10.10
N TYR A 19 -15.28 10.24 10.40
CA TYR A 19 -15.02 8.82 10.38
C TYR A 19 -15.78 8.12 11.52
N VAL A 20 -16.42 6.98 11.22
CA VAL A 20 -17.22 6.24 12.20
C VAL A 20 -16.43 5.85 13.45
N GLY A 21 -15.16 5.50 13.31
CA GLY A 21 -14.29 5.20 14.43
C GLY A 21 -14.10 6.37 15.40
N ASP A 22 -14.02 7.59 14.88
CA ASP A 22 -13.90 8.79 15.71
C ASP A 22 -15.23 9.16 16.36
N LEU A 23 -16.34 8.99 15.64
CA LEU A 23 -17.68 9.13 16.22
C LEU A 23 -17.90 8.17 17.39
N VAL A 24 -17.51 6.90 17.23
CA VAL A 24 -17.61 5.88 18.29
C VAL A 24 -16.74 6.25 19.50
N LYS A 25 -15.52 6.77 19.30
CA LYS A 25 -14.68 7.25 20.41
C LYS A 25 -15.35 8.38 21.20
N ILE A 26 -15.97 9.33 20.49
CA ILE A 26 -16.69 10.45 21.11
C ILE A 26 -17.85 9.91 21.93
N ILE A 27 -18.69 9.02 21.38
CA ILE A 27 -19.82 8.41 22.09
C ILE A 27 -19.34 7.67 23.33
N TYR A 28 -18.28 6.86 23.20
CA TYR A 28 -17.71 6.13 24.34
C TYR A 28 -17.22 7.06 25.44
N LYS A 29 -16.57 8.16 25.06
CA LYS A 29 -16.10 9.20 25.99
C LYS A 29 -17.29 9.82 26.76
N LEU A 30 -18.35 10.21 26.06
CA LEU A 30 -19.56 10.79 26.66
C LEU A 30 -20.22 9.82 27.68
N ILE A 31 -20.30 8.53 27.33
CA ILE A 31 -20.82 7.50 28.24
C ILE A 31 -19.94 7.38 29.49
N LYS A 32 -18.62 7.30 29.31
CA LYS A 32 -17.66 7.16 30.40
C LYS A 32 -17.67 8.35 31.37
N GLU A 33 -17.77 9.55 30.82
CA GLU A 33 -17.79 10.81 31.56
C GLU A 33 -19.18 11.11 32.14
N LYS A 34 -20.19 10.26 31.92
CA LYS A 34 -21.58 10.44 32.35
C LYS A 34 -22.13 11.81 31.95
N HIS A 35 -21.90 12.18 30.69
CA HIS A 35 -22.34 13.45 30.14
C HIS A 35 -23.85 13.66 30.41
N SER A 36 -24.20 14.77 31.02
CA SER A 36 -25.55 15.02 31.50
C SER A 36 -26.42 15.84 30.56
N GLU A 37 -25.83 16.44 29.52
CA GLU A 37 -26.58 17.22 28.53
C GLU A 37 -27.41 16.30 27.63
N LYS A 38 -28.64 16.73 27.31
CA LYS A 38 -29.56 15.95 26.45
C LYS A 38 -29.11 15.89 25.00
N GLU A 39 -28.34 16.88 24.56
CA GLU A 39 -27.89 17.02 23.20
C GLU A 39 -26.37 17.27 23.17
N PHE A 40 -25.67 16.59 22.30
CA PHE A 40 -24.25 16.80 22.05
C PHE A 40 -24.01 16.92 20.54
N ARG A 41 -23.45 18.02 20.10
CA ARG A 41 -23.16 18.25 18.70
C ARG A 41 -21.74 17.78 18.37
N VAL A 42 -21.64 16.75 17.54
CA VAL A 42 -20.36 16.26 17.04
C VAL A 42 -19.87 17.13 15.89
N THR A 43 -18.63 17.60 15.97
CA THR A 43 -18.00 18.35 14.90
C THR A 43 -17.49 17.39 13.82
N HIS A 44 -17.74 17.70 12.57
CA HIS A 44 -17.18 16.97 11.45
C HIS A 44 -15.65 17.15 11.40
N THR A 45 -14.94 16.17 10.83
CA THR A 45 -13.47 16.20 10.70
C THR A 45 -13.02 16.69 9.32
N ARG A 46 -13.90 16.60 8.32
CA ARG A 46 -13.59 17.03 6.94
C ARG A 46 -14.81 17.63 6.24
N GLU A 47 -14.59 18.68 5.46
CA GLU A 47 -15.52 19.13 4.44
C GLU A 47 -14.95 18.79 3.06
N ILE A 48 -15.77 18.16 2.20
CA ILE A 48 -15.31 17.63 0.93
C ILE A 48 -16.48 17.49 -0.06
N LYS A 49 -16.22 17.64 -1.34
CA LYS A 49 -17.21 17.43 -2.40
C LYS A 49 -17.42 15.95 -2.71
N VAL A 50 -18.62 15.61 -3.16
CA VAL A 50 -18.95 14.25 -3.59
C VAL A 50 -18.04 13.78 -4.71
N THR A 51 -17.71 14.66 -5.66
CA THR A 51 -16.77 14.35 -6.76
C THR A 51 -15.38 14.00 -6.27
N GLU A 52 -14.86 14.72 -5.27
CA GLU A 52 -13.52 14.45 -4.70
C GLU A 52 -13.46 13.10 -4.00
N ILE A 53 -14.53 12.72 -3.26
CA ILE A 53 -14.67 11.39 -2.66
C ILE A 53 -14.67 10.31 -3.77
N LEU A 54 -15.44 10.51 -4.83
CA LEU A 54 -15.52 9.56 -5.93
C LEU A 54 -14.17 9.35 -6.60
N GLU A 55 -13.42 10.41 -6.87
CA GLU A 55 -12.08 10.31 -7.49
C GLU A 55 -11.08 9.60 -6.56
N LEU A 56 -11.13 9.86 -5.26
CA LEU A 56 -10.31 9.15 -4.27
C LEU A 56 -10.63 7.64 -4.27
N LEU A 57 -11.92 7.28 -4.24
CA LEU A 57 -12.34 5.88 -4.28
C LEU A 57 -11.99 5.18 -5.60
N LYS A 58 -12.06 5.87 -6.74
CA LYS A 58 -11.58 5.36 -8.03
C LYS A 58 -10.08 5.12 -8.01
N THR A 59 -9.31 6.00 -7.39
CA THR A 59 -7.87 5.85 -7.20
C THR A 59 -7.54 4.61 -6.36
N PHE A 60 -8.25 4.38 -5.25
CA PHE A 60 -8.10 3.15 -4.46
C PHE A 60 -8.46 1.91 -5.27
N LYS A 61 -9.54 1.96 -6.06
CA LYS A 61 -9.92 0.84 -6.92
C LYS A 61 -8.83 0.55 -7.96
N ALA A 62 -8.35 1.57 -8.66
CA ALA A 62 -7.33 1.42 -9.70
C ALA A 62 -6.00 0.90 -9.13
N ASN A 63 -5.52 1.50 -8.04
CA ASN A 63 -4.22 1.18 -7.48
C ASN A 63 -4.26 -0.08 -6.60
N TYR A 64 -5.09 -0.09 -5.57
CA TYR A 64 -5.08 -1.18 -4.61
C TYR A 64 -5.87 -2.39 -5.09
N TYR A 65 -7.14 -2.19 -5.48
CA TYR A 65 -8.02 -3.31 -5.84
C TYR A 65 -7.53 -4.08 -7.07
N TYR A 66 -7.10 -3.39 -8.13
CA TYR A 66 -6.63 -4.06 -9.35
C TYR A 66 -5.14 -4.35 -9.37
N ASN A 67 -4.32 -3.51 -8.78
CA ASN A 67 -2.87 -3.60 -8.94
C ASN A 67 -2.10 -3.91 -7.64
N GLY A 68 -2.77 -4.04 -6.50
CA GLY A 68 -2.14 -4.31 -5.21
C GLY A 68 -1.18 -3.22 -4.74
N ILE A 69 -1.34 -1.99 -5.26
CA ILE A 69 -0.50 -0.84 -4.88
C ILE A 69 -1.13 -0.18 -3.65
N PHE A 70 -0.42 -0.20 -2.54
CA PHE A 70 -0.89 0.44 -1.31
C PHE A 70 -0.85 1.96 -1.42
N PRO A 71 -1.92 2.67 -1.01
CA PRO A 71 -1.92 4.13 -0.97
C PRO A 71 -0.98 4.66 0.10
N GLY A 72 -0.63 5.95 0.02
CA GLY A 72 -0.06 6.67 1.15
C GLY A 72 -1.12 6.80 2.25
N LEU A 73 -0.73 6.60 3.50
CA LEU A 73 -1.64 6.63 4.65
C LEU A 73 -1.25 7.73 5.67
N ASP A 74 -0.52 8.73 5.21
CA ASP A 74 -0.05 9.84 6.05
C ASP A 74 -1.18 10.82 6.36
N ASP A 75 -2.07 11.10 5.41
CA ASP A 75 -3.28 11.88 5.63
C ASP A 75 -4.33 11.04 6.36
N ALA A 76 -4.84 11.58 7.48
CA ALA A 76 -5.81 10.88 8.32
C ALA A 76 -7.13 10.60 7.59
N PHE A 77 -7.60 11.55 6.77
CA PHE A 77 -8.83 11.39 6.01
C PHE A 77 -8.69 10.32 4.92
N GLU A 78 -7.60 10.35 4.14
CA GLU A 78 -7.35 9.34 3.11
C GLU A 78 -7.22 7.93 3.71
N ARG A 79 -6.54 7.81 4.86
CA ARG A 79 -6.44 6.55 5.60
C ARG A 79 -7.81 6.03 6.05
N ASP A 80 -8.66 6.88 6.59
CA ASP A 80 -9.99 6.51 7.07
C ASP A 80 -10.92 6.16 5.91
N MET A 81 -10.79 6.87 4.79
CA MET A 81 -11.49 6.54 3.53
C MET A 81 -11.00 5.21 2.95
N PHE A 82 -9.70 4.93 2.99
CA PHE A 82 -9.15 3.65 2.55
C PHE A 82 -9.62 2.49 3.43
N ASN A 83 -9.63 2.66 4.74
CA ASN A 83 -10.19 1.67 5.67
C ASN A 83 -11.66 1.38 5.36
N THR A 84 -12.44 2.43 5.10
CA THR A 84 -13.84 2.30 4.70
C THR A 84 -13.95 1.56 3.36
N PHE A 85 -13.15 1.92 2.36
CA PHE A 85 -13.12 1.25 1.06
C PHE A 85 -12.85 -0.25 1.19
N VAL A 86 -11.84 -0.64 1.99
CA VAL A 86 -11.49 -2.05 2.22
C VAL A 86 -12.64 -2.81 2.91
N CYS A 87 -13.36 -2.19 3.85
CA CYS A 87 -14.52 -2.81 4.51
C CYS A 87 -15.65 -3.17 3.54
N TYR A 88 -15.78 -2.44 2.42
CA TYR A 88 -16.79 -2.68 1.39
C TYR A 88 -16.29 -3.52 0.20
N MET A 89 -15.07 -4.06 0.27
CA MET A 89 -14.58 -4.98 -0.74
C MET A 89 -15.20 -6.37 -0.59
N PRO A 90 -15.46 -7.10 -1.68
CA PRO A 90 -15.87 -8.50 -1.63
C PRO A 90 -14.66 -9.39 -1.29
N LEU A 91 -14.29 -9.44 -0.02
CA LEU A 91 -13.03 -10.04 0.45
C LEU A 91 -12.86 -11.51 0.05
N ALA A 92 -13.97 -12.27 0.04
CA ALA A 92 -13.94 -13.68 -0.36
C ALA A 92 -13.60 -13.89 -1.86
N GLU A 93 -13.91 -12.90 -2.69
CA GLU A 93 -13.59 -12.91 -4.12
C GLU A 93 -12.21 -12.29 -4.39
N TYR A 94 -11.82 -11.32 -3.58
CA TYR A 94 -10.57 -10.59 -3.71
C TYR A 94 -9.37 -11.39 -3.22
N PHE A 95 -9.51 -12.14 -2.13
CA PHE A 95 -8.42 -12.94 -1.58
C PHE A 95 -8.55 -14.44 -1.92
N PRO A 96 -7.43 -15.13 -2.17
CA PRO A 96 -6.05 -14.63 -2.15
C PRO A 96 -5.74 -13.75 -3.37
N PHE A 97 -5.13 -12.60 -3.12
CA PHE A 97 -4.65 -11.73 -4.19
C PHE A 97 -3.49 -12.41 -4.95
N LYS A 98 -3.66 -12.58 -6.25
CA LYS A 98 -2.68 -13.28 -7.09
C LYS A 98 -1.57 -12.30 -7.51
N LEU A 99 -0.38 -12.53 -6.99
CA LEU A 99 0.81 -11.80 -7.41
C LEU A 99 1.30 -12.28 -8.78
N LYS A 100 1.78 -11.35 -9.59
CA LYS A 100 2.38 -11.67 -10.89
C LYS A 100 3.81 -12.18 -10.68
N GLN A 101 4.02 -13.45 -11.00
CA GLN A 101 5.35 -14.05 -11.01
C GLN A 101 5.94 -13.93 -12.41
N ASN A 102 7.14 -13.35 -12.52
CA ASN A 102 7.94 -13.33 -13.73
C ASN A 102 9.04 -14.39 -13.59
N THR A 103 9.12 -15.32 -14.54
CA THR A 103 10.10 -16.43 -14.53
C THR A 103 10.84 -16.48 -15.85
N ASP A 104 12.16 -16.63 -15.79
CA ASP A 104 13.05 -16.83 -16.93
C ASP A 104 14.11 -17.88 -16.61
N ASP A 105 15.11 -18.04 -17.49
CA ASP A 105 16.20 -19.01 -17.31
C ASP A 105 17.09 -18.72 -16.09
N ARG A 106 17.04 -17.53 -15.56
CA ARG A 106 17.82 -17.10 -14.38
C ARG A 106 17.14 -17.40 -13.06
N GLY A 107 15.82 -17.56 -13.06
CA GLY A 107 15.00 -17.79 -11.87
C GLY A 107 13.67 -17.03 -11.92
N SER A 108 13.08 -16.75 -10.77
CA SER A 108 11.79 -16.09 -10.65
C SER A 108 11.91 -14.77 -9.91
N PHE A 109 10.96 -13.87 -10.17
CA PHE A 109 10.85 -12.56 -9.52
C PHE A 109 9.38 -12.23 -9.27
N VAL A 110 9.05 -11.81 -8.06
CA VAL A 110 7.70 -11.41 -7.64
C VAL A 110 7.78 -10.12 -6.84
N GLU A 111 7.03 -9.11 -7.24
CA GLU A 111 6.79 -7.93 -6.41
C GLU A 111 5.71 -8.26 -5.37
N THR A 112 6.07 -8.31 -4.09
CA THR A 112 5.15 -8.70 -3.01
C THR A 112 4.45 -7.52 -2.37
N VAL A 113 5.13 -6.38 -2.28
CA VAL A 113 4.58 -5.11 -1.78
C VAL A 113 5.00 -4.00 -2.72
N LYS A 114 4.05 -3.15 -3.08
CA LYS A 114 4.27 -1.96 -3.90
C LYS A 114 3.53 -0.78 -3.28
N LEU A 115 4.25 0.31 -3.05
CA LEU A 115 3.70 1.52 -2.46
C LEU A 115 3.51 2.60 -3.50
N ASN A 116 2.47 3.40 -3.38
CA ASN A 116 2.23 4.56 -4.25
C ASN A 116 3.37 5.60 -4.15
N SER A 117 4.06 5.66 -3.01
CA SER A 117 5.25 6.49 -2.79
C SER A 117 6.52 6.02 -3.52
N GLY A 118 6.45 4.91 -4.30
CA GLY A 118 7.57 4.36 -5.06
C GLY A 118 8.40 3.30 -4.33
N GLY A 119 8.08 2.97 -3.08
CA GLY A 119 8.72 1.85 -2.37
C GLY A 119 8.17 0.50 -2.83
N GLN A 120 9.03 -0.52 -2.85
CA GLN A 120 8.60 -1.89 -3.14
C GLN A 120 9.42 -2.91 -2.35
N VAL A 121 8.80 -4.07 -2.09
CA VAL A 121 9.47 -5.28 -1.61
C VAL A 121 9.25 -6.37 -2.64
N SER A 122 10.34 -7.02 -3.02
CA SER A 122 10.29 -8.09 -4.03
C SER A 122 10.98 -9.33 -3.49
N PHE A 123 10.47 -10.49 -3.88
CA PHE A 123 11.12 -11.78 -3.65
C PHE A 123 11.64 -12.31 -4.98
N SER A 124 12.87 -12.83 -4.98
CA SER A 124 13.44 -13.46 -6.17
C SER A 124 14.16 -14.76 -5.82
N THR A 125 14.13 -15.69 -6.77
CA THR A 125 15.02 -16.85 -6.77
C THR A 125 16.04 -16.69 -7.88
N THR A 126 17.25 -17.20 -7.67
CA THR A 126 18.30 -17.20 -8.68
C THR A 126 18.91 -18.59 -8.74
N LYS A 127 19.05 -19.15 -9.94
CA LYS A 127 19.68 -20.46 -10.14
C LYS A 127 21.17 -20.40 -9.81
N PRO A 128 21.77 -21.48 -9.31
CA PRO A 128 23.20 -21.53 -9.04
C PRO A 128 24.05 -21.15 -10.27
N GLY A 129 25.09 -20.37 -10.04
CA GLY A 129 26.01 -19.93 -11.10
C GLY A 129 25.50 -18.76 -11.96
N ILE A 130 24.29 -18.28 -11.73
CA ILE A 130 23.70 -17.18 -12.50
C ILE A 130 23.98 -15.85 -11.83
N THR A 131 24.45 -14.89 -12.61
CA THR A 131 24.61 -13.49 -12.23
C THR A 131 23.39 -12.68 -12.69
N ARG A 132 22.84 -11.86 -11.79
CA ARG A 132 21.76 -10.89 -12.07
C ARG A 132 22.23 -9.48 -11.72
N GLY A 133 21.57 -8.48 -12.27
CA GLY A 133 21.88 -7.07 -11.99
C GLY A 133 22.81 -6.47 -13.05
N ASN A 134 24.00 -6.04 -12.66
CA ASN A 134 24.94 -5.28 -13.48
C ASN A 134 24.37 -3.94 -13.99
N HIS A 135 23.70 -3.22 -13.08
CA HIS A 135 23.10 -1.91 -13.32
C HIS A 135 23.28 -1.03 -12.09
N PHE A 136 22.98 0.23 -12.22
CA PHE A 136 22.98 1.18 -11.10
C PHE A 136 21.70 2.01 -11.07
N HIS A 137 21.43 2.61 -9.92
CA HIS A 137 20.27 3.45 -9.72
C HIS A 137 20.66 4.84 -9.25
N THR A 138 20.01 5.86 -9.81
CA THR A 138 20.21 7.27 -9.41
C THR A 138 19.10 7.80 -8.52
N ARG A 139 17.98 7.06 -8.40
CA ARG A 139 16.76 7.53 -7.70
C ARG A 139 16.21 6.57 -6.66
N LYS A 140 16.83 5.42 -6.44
CA LYS A 140 16.39 4.48 -5.41
C LYS A 140 17.59 3.90 -4.67
N ALA A 141 17.39 3.66 -3.38
CA ALA A 141 18.26 2.83 -2.57
C ALA A 141 17.70 1.40 -2.55
N GLU A 142 18.58 0.40 -2.61
CA GLU A 142 18.22 -1.00 -2.55
C GLU A 142 18.89 -1.66 -1.35
N ARG A 143 18.15 -2.60 -0.75
CA ARG A 143 18.68 -3.51 0.26
C ARG A 143 18.44 -4.93 -0.23
N PHE A 144 19.47 -5.75 -0.18
CA PHE A 144 19.40 -7.17 -0.47
C PHE A 144 19.49 -7.97 0.82
N ALA A 145 18.64 -9.00 0.94
CA ALA A 145 18.71 -9.99 1.99
C ALA A 145 18.66 -11.39 1.34
N VAL A 146 19.56 -12.27 1.72
CA VAL A 146 19.54 -13.66 1.29
C VAL A 146 18.70 -14.44 2.30
N ILE A 147 17.52 -14.94 1.88
CA ILE A 147 16.60 -15.65 2.75
C ILE A 147 16.95 -17.13 2.84
N LYS A 148 17.52 -17.70 1.76
CA LYS A 148 17.91 -19.12 1.71
C LYS A 148 19.03 -19.33 0.71
N GLY A 149 19.99 -20.17 1.06
CA GLY A 149 21.15 -20.49 0.22
C GLY A 149 22.28 -19.50 0.41
N GLN A 150 23.20 -19.48 -0.54
CA GLN A 150 24.39 -18.62 -0.51
C GLN A 150 24.43 -17.75 -1.74
N ALA A 151 24.82 -16.49 -1.57
CA ALA A 151 24.98 -15.55 -2.67
C ALA A 151 26.22 -14.69 -2.48
N ARG A 152 26.83 -14.30 -3.61
CA ARG A 152 27.83 -13.25 -3.68
C ARG A 152 27.20 -12.01 -4.26
N ILE A 153 27.17 -10.92 -3.48
CA ILE A 153 26.73 -9.61 -3.93
C ILE A 153 27.98 -8.78 -4.24
N GLN A 154 28.03 -8.24 -5.45
CA GLN A 154 29.14 -7.44 -5.92
C GLN A 154 28.69 -6.00 -6.12
N LEU A 155 29.41 -5.05 -5.52
CA LEU A 155 29.23 -3.64 -5.76
C LEU A 155 30.46 -3.09 -6.47
N ARG A 156 30.23 -2.34 -7.55
CA ARG A 156 31.27 -1.63 -8.28
C ARG A 156 31.03 -0.13 -8.20
N ARG A 157 32.06 0.61 -7.84
CA ARG A 157 32.03 2.06 -7.86
C ARG A 157 31.97 2.56 -9.31
N ILE A 158 30.98 3.40 -9.62
CA ILE A 158 30.81 3.96 -10.96
C ILE A 158 32.07 4.73 -11.36
N GLY A 159 32.55 4.47 -12.57
CA GLY A 159 33.77 5.11 -13.16
C GLY A 159 35.08 4.50 -12.68
N THR A 160 35.05 3.36 -11.98
CA THR A 160 36.24 2.62 -11.54
C THR A 160 36.09 1.13 -11.84
N ASP A 161 37.21 0.40 -11.79
CA ASP A 161 37.23 -1.07 -11.86
C ASP A 161 37.22 -1.73 -10.46
N GLU A 162 37.08 -0.92 -9.39
CA GLU A 162 37.05 -1.40 -8.01
C GLU A 162 35.76 -2.14 -7.76
N VAL A 163 35.87 -3.43 -7.40
CA VAL A 163 34.75 -4.31 -7.06
C VAL A 163 34.86 -4.76 -5.60
N MET A 164 33.80 -4.58 -4.85
CA MET A 164 33.65 -5.09 -3.48
C MET A 164 32.76 -6.32 -3.50
N ASP A 165 33.22 -7.41 -2.89
CA ASP A 165 32.51 -8.68 -2.78
C ASP A 165 31.94 -8.86 -1.37
N PHE A 166 30.67 -9.24 -1.30
CA PHE A 166 29.96 -9.59 -0.07
C PHE A 166 29.40 -11.00 -0.21
N TYR A 167 29.86 -11.90 0.65
CA TYR A 167 29.38 -13.28 0.70
C TYR A 167 28.33 -13.40 1.80
N LEU A 168 27.13 -13.80 1.43
CA LEU A 168 25.95 -13.88 2.32
C LEU A 168 25.42 -15.31 2.37
N ASP A 169 25.02 -15.73 3.57
CA ASP A 169 24.31 -16.99 3.84
C ASP A 169 22.93 -16.65 4.42
N GLY A 170 21.88 -17.29 3.92
CA GLY A 170 20.51 -17.12 4.39
C GLY A 170 20.23 -17.69 5.79
N LYS A 171 21.25 -17.91 6.59
CA LYS A 171 21.16 -18.33 7.99
C LYS A 171 21.43 -17.18 8.97
N GLU A 172 21.90 -16.04 8.49
CA GLU A 172 22.28 -14.86 9.30
C GLU A 172 21.23 -13.74 9.20
#